data_3c659bbe01cd978065818ea0d85bb7bb
#
_entry.id   3c659bbe01cd978065818ea0d85bb7bb
#
_cell.length_a   1.000
_cell.length_b   1.000
_cell.length_c   1.000
_cell.angle_alpha   90.00
_cell.angle_beta   90.00
_cell.angle_gamma   90.00
#
_symmetry.space_group_name_H-M   'P 1'
#
loop_
_entity.id
_entity.type
_entity.pdbx_description
1 polymer ?
#
loop_
_entity_poly.entity_id
_entity_poly.type
_entity_poly.pdbx_seq_one_letter_code
_entity_poly.pdbx_strand_id
1 'polypeptide(L)'
;MQTKFHSKYLREAIRLSTEKMQANEGGPFGAVVVRYGQGNEGGELIASGWNRVTSTFDPTAHAEISAIREACGRLGTVSLAGCVIYTSCEPCPMCLAAIYWARLDRIYFAAGRADAAAAGFDDDLFYRELAKPLADRIVPMEQHLRTEAVVAFDAWRTKPDRIAY
;
A
#
# COMPACT_ATOMS: atom_id res chain seq x y z
N MET A 1 16.92 13.92 1.43
CA MET A 1 16.38 14.95 0.50
C MET A 1 14.92 15.22 0.84
N GLN A 2 14.48 16.48 1.01
CA GLN A 2 13.05 16.74 1.22
C GLN A 2 12.34 16.58 -0.13
N THR A 3 11.56 15.51 -0.28
CA THR A 3 10.68 15.32 -1.45
C THR A 3 9.60 16.38 -1.43
N LYS A 4 9.56 17.23 -2.46
CA LYS A 4 8.56 18.30 -2.57
C LYS A 4 7.24 17.71 -3.06
N PHE A 5 6.13 18.19 -2.48
CA PHE A 5 4.79 17.85 -2.95
C PHE A 5 4.56 18.37 -4.37
N HIS A 6 4.02 17.52 -5.24
CA HIS A 6 3.61 17.90 -6.61
C HIS A 6 2.15 17.52 -6.86
N SER A 7 1.30 18.52 -6.93
CA SER A 7 -0.15 18.34 -7.08
C SER A 7 -0.57 17.55 -8.33
N LYS A 8 0.27 17.54 -9.39
CA LYS A 8 -0.01 16.78 -10.62
C LYS A 8 -0.15 15.28 -10.36
N TYR A 9 0.66 14.70 -9.46
CA TYR A 9 0.60 13.27 -9.14
C TYR A 9 -0.60 12.92 -8.25
N LEU A 10 -0.96 13.82 -7.32
CA LEU A 10 -2.17 13.62 -6.53
C LEU A 10 -3.43 13.72 -7.41
N ARG A 11 -3.46 14.67 -8.36
CA ARG A 11 -4.53 14.75 -9.36
C ARG A 11 -4.62 13.50 -10.22
N GLU A 12 -3.49 12.90 -10.59
CA GLU A 12 -3.46 11.65 -11.35
C GLU A 12 -4.06 10.49 -10.54
N ALA A 13 -3.73 10.35 -9.26
CA ALA A 13 -4.35 9.36 -8.39
C ALA A 13 -5.87 9.57 -8.28
N ILE A 14 -6.33 10.83 -8.13
CA ILE A 14 -7.76 11.19 -8.10
C ILE A 14 -8.43 10.89 -9.45
N ARG A 15 -7.78 11.21 -10.58
CA ARG A 15 -8.31 10.90 -11.92
C ARG A 15 -8.53 9.39 -12.09
N LEU A 16 -7.51 8.58 -11.74
CA LEU A 16 -7.59 7.12 -11.78
C LEU A 16 -8.75 6.60 -10.94
N SER A 17 -8.93 7.12 -9.72
CA SER A 17 -10.02 6.69 -8.83
C SER A 17 -11.38 6.88 -9.47
N THR A 18 -11.60 8.00 -10.16
CA THR A 18 -12.87 8.33 -10.79
C THR A 18 -13.09 7.53 -12.08
N GLU A 19 -12.13 7.58 -12.99
CA GLU A 19 -12.25 6.94 -14.32
C GLU A 19 -12.39 5.41 -14.22
N LYS A 20 -11.59 4.79 -13.35
CA LYS A 20 -11.60 3.34 -13.21
C LYS A 20 -12.85 2.83 -12.49
N MET A 21 -13.34 3.56 -11.51
CA MET A 21 -14.64 3.27 -10.89
C MET A 21 -15.78 3.40 -11.90
N GLN A 22 -15.81 4.46 -12.71
CA GLN A 22 -16.83 4.65 -13.77
C GLN A 22 -16.77 3.57 -14.86
N ALA A 23 -15.57 3.04 -15.12
CA ALA A 23 -15.37 1.91 -16.04
C ALA A 23 -15.73 0.54 -15.42
N ASN A 24 -16.24 0.49 -14.19
CA ASN A 24 -16.54 -0.73 -13.44
C ASN A 24 -15.32 -1.65 -13.21
N GLU A 25 -14.11 -1.07 -13.18
CA GLU A 25 -12.87 -1.83 -12.92
C GLU A 25 -12.60 -2.04 -11.41
N GLY A 26 -13.32 -1.36 -10.53
CA GLY A 26 -13.22 -1.47 -9.07
C GLY A 26 -13.77 -0.27 -8.32
N GLY A 27 -13.41 -0.16 -7.03
CA GLY A 27 -13.82 0.95 -6.16
C GLY A 27 -13.11 2.27 -6.47
N PRO A 28 -13.55 3.40 -5.86
CA PRO A 28 -13.11 4.78 -6.18
C PRO A 28 -11.77 5.13 -5.55
N PHE A 29 -10.74 4.31 -5.79
CA PHE A 29 -9.39 4.51 -5.24
C PHE A 29 -8.34 4.41 -6.34
N GLY A 30 -7.38 5.35 -6.31
CA GLY A 30 -6.25 5.41 -7.23
C GLY A 30 -4.97 5.77 -6.48
N ALA A 31 -3.83 5.29 -6.98
CA ALA A 31 -2.52 5.56 -6.42
C ALA A 31 -1.45 5.66 -7.51
N VAL A 32 -0.42 6.46 -7.27
CA VAL A 32 0.76 6.51 -8.15
C VAL A 32 2.04 6.51 -7.33
N VAL A 33 3.06 5.80 -7.82
CA VAL A 33 4.41 5.77 -7.24
C VAL A 33 5.32 6.64 -8.10
N VAL A 34 6.03 7.56 -7.45
CA VAL A 34 6.89 8.56 -8.08
C VAL A 34 8.29 8.48 -7.49
N ARG A 35 9.32 8.35 -8.33
CA ARG A 35 10.72 8.38 -7.92
C ARG A 35 11.29 9.79 -8.05
N TYR A 36 12.02 10.22 -7.00
CA TYR A 36 12.78 11.46 -7.00
C TYR A 36 14.28 11.15 -6.99
N GLY A 37 15.07 12.00 -7.63
CA GLY A 37 16.52 11.85 -7.70
C GLY A 37 17.24 13.17 -7.98
N GLN A 38 18.56 13.16 -7.95
CA GLN A 38 19.37 14.32 -8.34
C GLN A 38 19.09 14.68 -9.81
N GLY A 39 18.78 15.96 -10.08
CA GLY A 39 18.43 16.45 -11.41
C GLY A 39 16.99 16.12 -11.86
N ASN A 40 16.21 15.43 -11.04
CA ASN A 40 14.80 15.15 -11.30
C ASN A 40 13.90 15.63 -10.14
N GLU A 41 13.92 16.93 -9.89
CA GLU A 41 13.11 17.56 -8.84
C GLU A 41 11.60 17.47 -9.12
N GLY A 42 11.22 17.31 -10.39
CA GLY A 42 9.84 17.14 -10.84
C GLY A 42 9.27 15.75 -10.58
N GLY A 43 10.12 14.79 -10.26
CA GLY A 43 9.79 13.38 -10.08
C GLY A 43 9.50 12.64 -11.39
N GLU A 44 9.66 11.33 -11.38
CA GLU A 44 9.35 10.40 -12.46
C GLU A 44 8.21 9.48 -12.01
N LEU A 45 7.12 9.40 -12.78
CA LEU A 45 6.04 8.47 -12.55
C LEU A 45 6.52 7.04 -12.86
N ILE A 46 6.67 6.21 -11.84
CA ILE A 46 7.12 4.83 -12.00
C ILE A 46 5.94 3.90 -12.26
N ALA A 47 4.85 4.04 -11.48
CA ALA A 47 3.71 3.15 -11.59
C ALA A 47 2.42 3.85 -11.22
N SER A 48 1.32 3.35 -11.76
CA SER A 48 -0.05 3.75 -11.45
C SER A 48 -0.85 2.51 -11.02
N GLY A 49 -1.75 2.69 -10.05
CA GLY A 49 -2.63 1.63 -9.56
C GLY A 49 -4.03 2.18 -9.31
N TRP A 50 -5.00 1.30 -9.39
CA TRP A 50 -6.37 1.57 -8.99
C TRP A 50 -6.95 0.35 -8.28
N ASN A 51 -8.04 0.54 -7.56
CA ASN A 51 -8.72 -0.56 -6.90
C ASN A 51 -9.26 -1.55 -7.92
N ARG A 52 -8.93 -2.82 -7.74
CA ARG A 52 -9.33 -3.93 -8.63
C ARG A 52 -9.99 -5.08 -7.87
N VAL A 53 -10.41 -4.85 -6.64
CA VAL A 53 -11.00 -5.88 -5.76
C VAL A 53 -12.10 -6.66 -6.46
N THR A 54 -13.05 -5.97 -7.07
CA THR A 54 -14.21 -6.61 -7.72
C THR A 54 -13.88 -7.24 -9.06
N SER A 55 -13.00 -6.64 -9.85
CA SER A 55 -12.64 -7.12 -11.19
C SER A 55 -11.67 -8.32 -11.16
N THR A 56 -10.91 -8.50 -10.09
CA THR A 56 -9.94 -9.60 -9.93
C THR A 56 -10.33 -10.61 -8.86
N PHE A 57 -11.45 -10.42 -8.15
CA PHE A 57 -11.85 -11.24 -6.99
C PHE A 57 -10.74 -11.35 -5.93
N ASP A 58 -9.96 -10.27 -5.76
CA ASP A 58 -8.87 -10.19 -4.80
C ASP A 58 -9.13 -9.05 -3.80
N PRO A 59 -9.50 -9.35 -2.55
CA PRO A 59 -9.77 -8.33 -1.54
C PRO A 59 -8.54 -7.49 -1.18
N THR A 60 -7.34 -7.91 -1.59
CA THR A 60 -6.10 -7.17 -1.35
C THR A 60 -5.71 -6.25 -2.51
N ALA A 61 -6.39 -6.32 -3.66
CA ALA A 61 -6.07 -5.54 -4.86
C ALA A 61 -6.49 -4.06 -4.74
N HIS A 62 -6.10 -3.41 -3.63
CA HIS A 62 -6.25 -1.96 -3.46
C HIS A 62 -5.34 -1.19 -4.42
N ALA A 63 -5.63 0.09 -4.61
CA ALA A 63 -4.90 0.96 -5.52
C ALA A 63 -3.40 1.03 -5.18
N GLU A 64 -3.08 1.19 -3.90
CA GLU A 64 -1.72 1.28 -3.40
C GLU A 64 -0.97 -0.03 -3.58
N ILE A 65 -1.61 -1.17 -3.28
CA ILE A 65 -1.03 -2.50 -3.48
C ILE A 65 -0.72 -2.72 -4.96
N SER A 66 -1.65 -2.36 -5.84
CA SER A 66 -1.48 -2.46 -7.29
C SER A 66 -0.31 -1.60 -7.78
N ALA A 67 -0.21 -0.35 -7.31
CA ALA A 67 0.87 0.57 -7.67
C ALA A 67 2.24 0.09 -7.14
N ILE A 68 2.31 -0.41 -5.90
CA ILE A 68 3.53 -0.95 -5.30
C ILE A 68 4.01 -2.18 -6.08
N ARG A 69 3.14 -3.14 -6.38
CA ARG A 69 3.48 -4.35 -7.15
C ARG A 69 4.04 -4.00 -8.52
N GLU A 70 3.37 -3.09 -9.23
CA GLU A 70 3.81 -2.62 -10.54
C GLU A 70 5.16 -1.89 -10.46
N ALA A 71 5.35 -1.00 -9.47
CA ALA A 71 6.61 -0.28 -9.27
C ALA A 71 7.77 -1.23 -8.96
N CYS A 72 7.58 -2.19 -8.06
CA CYS A 72 8.58 -3.20 -7.73
C CYS A 72 8.95 -4.04 -8.96
N GLY A 73 7.97 -4.46 -9.76
CA GLY A 73 8.19 -5.21 -11.00
C GLY A 73 8.98 -4.41 -12.03
N ARG A 74 8.63 -3.13 -12.25
CA ARG A 74 9.34 -2.25 -13.19
C ARG A 74 10.77 -1.94 -12.78
N LEU A 75 11.00 -1.76 -11.48
CA LEU A 75 12.33 -1.44 -10.95
C LEU A 75 13.18 -2.67 -10.63
N GLY A 76 12.61 -3.88 -10.69
CA GLY A 76 13.31 -5.13 -10.37
C GLY A 76 13.77 -5.19 -8.91
N THR A 77 13.03 -4.60 -7.98
CA THR A 77 13.42 -4.50 -6.55
C THR A 77 12.22 -4.63 -5.63
N VAL A 78 12.45 -5.10 -4.42
CA VAL A 78 11.44 -5.12 -3.34
C VAL A 78 11.43 -3.83 -2.52
N SER A 79 12.45 -2.95 -2.69
CA SER A 79 12.57 -1.69 -1.97
C SER A 79 12.33 -0.51 -2.92
N LEU A 80 11.37 0.31 -2.56
CA LEU A 80 11.03 1.57 -3.25
C LEU A 80 11.60 2.80 -2.50
N ALA A 81 12.73 2.63 -1.80
CA ALA A 81 13.44 3.76 -1.21
C ALA A 81 13.78 4.81 -2.28
N GLY A 82 13.61 6.08 -1.97
CA GLY A 82 13.69 7.18 -2.94
C GLY A 82 12.39 7.42 -3.71
N CYS A 83 11.35 6.62 -3.48
CA CYS A 83 10.04 6.81 -4.07
C CYS A 83 9.02 7.34 -3.05
N VAL A 84 8.01 8.01 -3.57
CA VAL A 84 6.88 8.57 -2.84
C VAL A 84 5.60 8.01 -3.44
N ILE A 85 4.59 7.74 -2.62
CA ILE A 85 3.27 7.36 -3.09
C ILE A 85 2.27 8.51 -2.92
N TYR A 86 1.44 8.73 -3.93
CA TYR A 86 0.29 9.63 -3.91
C TYR A 86 -0.98 8.80 -4.04
N THR A 87 -1.94 8.99 -3.15
CA THR A 87 -3.17 8.21 -3.08
C THR A 87 -4.39 9.12 -3.09
N SER A 88 -5.46 8.72 -3.75
CA SER A 88 -6.72 9.48 -3.76
C SER A 88 -7.40 9.54 -2.39
N CYS A 89 -7.08 8.58 -1.50
CA CYS A 89 -7.59 8.50 -0.14
C CYS A 89 -6.46 8.11 0.83
N GLU A 90 -6.62 8.41 2.11
CA GLU A 90 -5.74 7.95 3.20
C GLU A 90 -5.62 6.41 3.13
N PRO A 91 -4.41 5.84 3.10
CA PRO A 91 -4.24 4.40 3.01
C PRO A 91 -4.87 3.68 4.21
N CYS A 92 -5.59 2.58 3.96
CA CYS A 92 -6.07 1.69 5.01
C CYS A 92 -4.90 0.97 5.71
N PRO A 93 -5.09 0.30 6.86
CA PRO A 93 -4.01 -0.36 7.58
C PRO A 93 -3.23 -1.39 6.75
N MET A 94 -3.89 -2.14 5.86
CA MET A 94 -3.22 -3.07 4.95
C MET A 94 -2.27 -2.35 4.00
N CYS A 95 -2.74 -1.30 3.35
CA CYS A 95 -1.94 -0.50 2.41
C CYS A 95 -0.82 0.25 3.12
N LEU A 96 -1.09 0.80 4.31
CA LEU A 96 -0.06 1.45 5.13
C LEU A 96 1.07 0.48 5.49
N ALA A 97 0.75 -0.75 5.92
CA ALA A 97 1.75 -1.77 6.18
C ALA A 97 2.55 -2.13 4.92
N ALA A 98 1.90 -2.26 3.76
CA ALA A 98 2.58 -2.52 2.49
C ALA A 98 3.53 -1.37 2.08
N ILE A 99 3.15 -0.12 2.33
CA ILE A 99 3.99 1.06 2.08
C ILE A 99 5.27 1.00 2.93
N TYR A 100 5.16 0.61 4.22
CA TYR A 100 6.32 0.39 5.08
C TYR A 100 7.18 -0.78 4.61
N TRP A 101 6.60 -1.90 4.22
CA TRP A 101 7.34 -3.04 3.67
C TRP A 101 8.10 -2.67 2.40
N ALA A 102 7.48 -1.87 1.52
CA ALA A 102 8.11 -1.37 0.31
C ALA A 102 9.16 -0.27 0.55
N ARG A 103 9.35 0.23 1.78
CA ARG A 103 10.31 1.30 2.12
C ARG A 103 10.07 2.60 1.36
N LEU A 104 8.81 2.94 1.09
CA LEU A 104 8.46 4.23 0.48
C LEU A 104 8.79 5.38 1.44
N ASP A 105 9.36 6.47 0.93
CA ASP A 105 9.86 7.59 1.76
C ASP A 105 8.74 8.47 2.30
N ARG A 106 7.60 8.56 1.59
CA ARG A 106 6.51 9.47 1.95
C ARG A 106 5.19 9.09 1.30
N ILE A 107 4.10 9.48 1.97
CA ILE A 107 2.73 9.36 1.50
C ILE A 107 2.13 10.76 1.36
N TYR A 108 1.46 11.03 0.24
CA TYR A 108 0.55 12.16 0.08
C TYR A 108 -0.83 11.63 -0.29
N PHE A 109 -1.85 12.07 0.40
CA PHE A 109 -3.23 11.63 0.14
C PHE A 109 -4.19 12.83 0.06
N ALA A 110 -5.36 12.61 -0.53
CA ALA A 110 -6.37 13.65 -0.72
C ALA A 110 -7.54 13.50 0.28
N ALA A 111 -8.44 12.55 0.07
CA ALA A 111 -9.55 12.28 0.99
C ALA A 111 -9.05 11.57 2.26
N GLY A 112 -9.70 11.80 3.39
CA GLY A 112 -9.39 11.11 4.63
C GLY A 112 -10.24 9.85 4.82
N ARG A 113 -9.89 9.02 5.81
CA ARG A 113 -10.66 7.80 6.16
C ARG A 113 -12.11 8.08 6.55
N ALA A 114 -12.40 9.28 7.08
CA ALA A 114 -13.77 9.67 7.37
C ALA A 114 -14.62 9.82 6.10
N ASP A 115 -14.01 10.30 5.00
CA ASP A 115 -14.69 10.41 3.70
C ASP A 115 -14.96 9.01 3.12
N ALA A 116 -13.99 8.08 3.26
CA ALA A 116 -14.14 6.68 2.88
C ALA A 116 -15.26 5.99 3.68
N ALA A 117 -15.29 6.19 5.00
CA ALA A 117 -16.34 5.66 5.87
C ALA A 117 -17.74 6.20 5.50
N ALA A 118 -17.86 7.49 5.17
CA ALA A 118 -19.10 8.09 4.70
C ALA A 118 -19.57 7.49 3.36
N ALA A 119 -18.65 6.98 2.54
CA ALA A 119 -18.93 6.27 1.29
C ALA A 119 -19.19 4.75 1.49
N GLY A 120 -19.16 4.25 2.72
CA GLY A 120 -19.47 2.85 3.05
C GLY A 120 -18.26 1.91 3.08
N PHE A 121 -17.02 2.42 3.19
CA PHE A 121 -15.81 1.61 3.34
C PHE A 121 -15.39 1.46 4.80
N ASP A 122 -14.91 0.28 5.19
CA ASP A 122 -14.68 -0.13 6.61
C ASP A 122 -13.31 0.27 7.17
N ASP A 123 -12.56 1.17 6.55
CA ASP A 123 -11.19 1.52 6.92
C ASP A 123 -11.04 1.90 8.39
N ASP A 124 -12.00 2.65 8.93
CA ASP A 124 -12.03 3.06 10.34
C ASP A 124 -12.21 1.87 11.30
N LEU A 125 -13.01 0.86 10.91
CA LEU A 125 -13.14 -0.38 11.67
C LEU A 125 -11.79 -1.08 11.81
N PHE A 126 -11.03 -1.20 10.72
CA PHE A 126 -9.73 -1.90 10.75
C PHE A 126 -8.72 -1.19 11.64
N TYR A 127 -8.67 0.14 11.62
CA TYR A 127 -7.82 0.90 12.55
C TYR A 127 -8.17 0.63 14.01
N ARG A 128 -9.47 0.58 14.35
CA ARG A 128 -9.92 0.26 15.71
C ARG A 128 -9.60 -1.18 16.09
N GLU A 129 -9.80 -2.15 15.19
CA GLU A 129 -9.50 -3.56 15.45
C GLU A 129 -8.02 -3.83 15.71
N LEU A 130 -7.13 -3.19 14.93
CA LEU A 130 -5.69 -3.34 15.13
C LEU A 130 -5.18 -2.75 16.46
N ALA A 131 -5.87 -1.75 17.01
CA ALA A 131 -5.53 -1.17 18.29
C ALA A 131 -5.97 -2.02 19.49
N LYS A 132 -6.85 -3.03 19.29
CA LYS A 132 -7.34 -3.90 20.37
C LYS A 132 -6.31 -4.97 20.75
N PRO A 133 -6.32 -5.42 22.02
CA PRO A 133 -5.68 -6.67 22.42
C PRO A 133 -6.17 -7.85 21.55
N LEU A 134 -5.33 -8.85 21.35
CA LEU A 134 -5.66 -10.00 20.46
C LEU A 134 -6.97 -10.70 20.86
N ALA A 135 -7.22 -10.83 22.17
CA ALA A 135 -8.42 -11.50 22.71
C ALA A 135 -9.73 -10.75 22.43
N ASP A 136 -9.66 -9.43 22.15
CA ASP A 136 -10.83 -8.56 21.99
C ASP A 136 -11.15 -8.29 20.51
N ARG A 137 -10.39 -8.88 19.58
CA ARG A 137 -10.59 -8.69 18.14
C ARG A 137 -11.78 -9.49 17.62
N ILE A 138 -12.46 -8.94 16.63
CA ILE A 138 -13.60 -9.60 15.96
C ILE A 138 -13.18 -10.94 15.33
N VAL A 139 -11.97 -10.99 14.75
CA VAL A 139 -11.41 -12.24 14.23
C VAL A 139 -10.54 -12.86 15.31
N PRO A 140 -10.95 -14.00 15.92
CA PRO A 140 -10.15 -14.69 16.94
C PRO A 140 -8.78 -15.13 16.41
N MET A 141 -7.77 -15.02 17.26
CA MET A 141 -6.40 -15.43 16.94
C MET A 141 -5.88 -16.36 18.04
N GLU A 142 -5.46 -17.57 17.66
CA GLU A 142 -4.91 -18.55 18.57
C GLU A 142 -3.51 -18.99 18.10
N GLN A 143 -2.56 -19.11 19.03
CA GLN A 143 -1.22 -19.57 18.73
C GLN A 143 -1.07 -21.07 19.02
N HIS A 144 -0.75 -21.86 17.99
CA HIS A 144 -0.43 -23.28 18.08
C HIS A 144 0.93 -23.58 17.44
N LEU A 145 1.54 -24.70 17.80
CA LEU A 145 2.77 -25.26 17.20
C LEU A 145 3.95 -24.28 17.09
N ARG A 146 4.07 -23.35 18.05
CA ARG A 146 5.11 -22.32 18.04
C ARG A 146 6.52 -22.91 17.90
N THR A 147 6.82 -23.99 18.65
CA THR A 147 8.15 -24.62 18.65
C THR A 147 8.55 -25.15 17.26
N GLU A 148 7.58 -25.76 16.56
CA GLU A 148 7.81 -26.27 15.21
C GLU A 148 7.99 -25.10 14.20
N ALA A 149 7.16 -24.07 14.32
CA ALA A 149 7.23 -22.90 13.42
C ALA A 149 8.54 -22.09 13.54
N VAL A 150 9.12 -22.00 14.74
CA VAL A 150 10.36 -21.24 14.99
C VAL A 150 11.55 -21.85 14.26
N VAL A 151 11.56 -23.14 13.97
CA VAL A 151 12.66 -23.84 13.23
C VAL A 151 12.93 -23.15 11.87
N ALA A 152 11.89 -22.66 11.18
CA ALA A 152 12.07 -21.96 9.92
C ALA A 152 12.82 -20.61 10.08
N PHE A 153 12.58 -19.88 11.17
CA PHE A 153 13.30 -18.64 11.48
C PHE A 153 14.74 -18.90 11.87
N ASP A 154 15.01 -19.99 12.56
CA ASP A 154 16.37 -20.41 12.92
C ASP A 154 17.17 -20.79 11.66
N ALA A 155 16.56 -21.57 10.77
CA ALA A 155 17.14 -21.91 9.46
C ALA A 155 17.38 -20.65 8.61
N TRP A 156 16.44 -19.71 8.59
CA TRP A 156 16.59 -18.43 7.88
C TRP A 156 17.79 -17.62 8.41
N ARG A 157 17.98 -17.54 9.73
CA ARG A 157 19.10 -16.78 10.31
C ARG A 157 20.46 -17.31 9.90
N THR A 158 20.57 -18.62 9.71
CA THR A 158 21.84 -19.31 9.37
C THR A 158 22.00 -19.56 7.87
N LYS A 159 21.00 -19.26 7.04
CA LYS A 159 21.02 -19.46 5.58
C LYS A 159 22.08 -18.54 4.94
N PRO A 160 23.14 -19.08 4.28
CA PRO A 160 24.25 -18.27 3.77
C PRO A 160 23.85 -17.33 2.63
N ASP A 161 22.91 -17.74 1.81
CA ASP A 161 22.42 -17.05 0.61
C ASP A 161 21.06 -16.37 0.82
N ARG A 162 20.71 -16.05 2.07
CA ARG A 162 19.47 -15.34 2.36
C ARG A 162 19.48 -13.94 1.76
N ILE A 163 18.37 -13.58 1.11
CA ILE A 163 18.11 -12.22 0.64
C ILE A 163 17.24 -11.53 1.69
N ALA A 164 17.79 -10.53 2.37
CA ALA A 164 17.02 -9.73 3.32
C ALA A 164 16.13 -8.71 2.57
N TYR A 165 14.93 -8.43 3.11
CA TYR A 165 13.98 -7.48 2.54
C TYR A 165 13.26 -6.67 3.63
#